data_d3e16daabab79721040df9644eab7856
#
_entry.id   d3e16daabab79721040df9644eab7856
#
_cell.length_a   1.000
_cell.length_b   1.000
_cell.length_c   1.000
_cell.angle_alpha   90.00
_cell.angle_beta   90.00
_cell.angle_gamma   90.00
#
_symmetry.space_group_name_H-M   'P 1'
#
loop_
_entity.id
_entity.type
_entity.pdbx_description
1 polymer ?
#
loop_
_entity_poly.entity_id
_entity_poly.type
_entity_poly.pdbx_seq_one_letter_code
_entity_poly.pdbx_strand_id
1 'polypeptide(L)'
;RALAFLLRGLSLPEARGWEGFWGRFAFAREAVLYYAESNALAFHPEVRRGVEEVFLFDAHHDAGYRPLGEEPACDDWMVFYHRLGARLRVYYPPWRDASLEPEPKVPVAREVDPGGRVEGVFHRVFLCRSGAWVPPWADPGFFAFLEEAPLPKVALEALPPRPFSLEALKRRVALEGFGLRFMERLKGRAG
;
A
#
# COMPACT_ATOMS: atom_id res chain seq x y z
N ARG A 1 11.86 8.57 6.97
CA ARG A 1 10.89 9.41 6.23
C ARG A 1 10.25 10.46 7.15
N ALA A 2 9.59 10.09 8.27
CA ALA A 2 8.98 11.04 9.21
C ALA A 2 9.94 12.14 9.67
N LEU A 3 11.17 11.76 10.04
CA LEU A 3 12.21 12.70 10.43
C LEU A 3 12.49 13.76 9.32
N ALA A 4 12.54 13.33 8.06
CA ALA A 4 12.78 14.24 6.93
C ALA A 4 11.62 15.25 6.73
N PHE A 5 10.37 14.86 6.97
CA PHE A 5 9.24 15.80 6.95
C PHE A 5 9.35 16.83 8.06
N LEU A 6 9.58 16.39 9.31
CA LEU A 6 9.64 17.28 10.47
C LEU A 6 10.85 18.21 10.47
N LEU A 7 12.01 17.76 9.99
CA LEU A 7 13.20 18.61 9.81
C LEU A 7 12.98 19.75 8.80
N ARG A 8 12.06 19.54 7.84
CA ARG A 8 11.64 20.55 6.87
C ARG A 8 10.47 21.41 7.36
N GLY A 9 10.02 21.25 8.60
CA GLY A 9 8.86 21.96 9.14
C GLY A 9 7.52 21.50 8.55
N LEU A 10 7.47 20.33 7.91
CA LEU A 10 6.26 19.78 7.30
C LEU A 10 5.51 18.89 8.31
N SER A 11 4.19 18.89 8.23
CA SER A 11 3.35 17.91 8.93
C SER A 11 3.51 16.51 8.30
N LEU A 12 3.29 15.46 9.11
CA LEU A 12 3.21 14.11 8.56
C LEU A 12 1.92 14.00 7.73
N PRO A 13 2.00 13.43 6.52
CA PRO A 13 0.81 13.22 5.71
C PRO A 13 -0.12 12.21 6.40
N GLU A 14 -1.40 12.55 6.45
CA GLU A 14 -2.45 11.65 6.95
C GLU A 14 -2.96 10.77 5.81
N ALA A 15 -3.30 9.52 6.14
CA ALA A 15 -4.06 8.69 5.24
C ALA A 15 -5.51 9.19 5.21
N ARG A 16 -6.00 9.58 4.03
CA ARG A 16 -7.36 10.11 3.80
C ARG A 16 -7.82 9.74 2.39
N GLY A 17 -9.09 9.94 2.11
CA GLY A 17 -9.64 9.83 0.75
C GLY A 17 -10.17 8.45 0.40
N TRP A 18 -10.47 7.62 1.42
CA TRP A 18 -11.12 6.31 1.21
C TRP A 18 -12.61 6.32 1.54
N GLU A 19 -13.16 7.46 1.95
CA GLU A 19 -14.56 7.58 2.32
C GLU A 19 -15.44 7.12 1.16
N GLY A 20 -16.35 6.19 1.43
CA GLY A 20 -17.23 5.60 0.42
C GLY A 20 -16.56 4.61 -0.54
N PHE A 21 -15.28 4.29 -0.39
CA PHE A 21 -14.56 3.35 -1.27
C PHE A 21 -15.28 2.01 -1.38
N TRP A 22 -15.67 1.43 -0.24
CA TRP A 22 -16.33 0.12 -0.20
C TRP A 22 -17.71 0.11 -0.88
N GLY A 23 -18.41 1.23 -0.91
CA GLY A 23 -19.71 1.39 -1.59
C GLY A 23 -19.64 1.32 -3.11
N ARG A 24 -18.44 1.32 -3.69
CA ARG A 24 -18.20 1.23 -5.12
C ARG A 24 -18.34 -0.20 -5.67
N PHE A 25 -18.33 -1.20 -4.80
CA PHE A 25 -18.25 -2.61 -5.16
C PHE A 25 -19.54 -3.36 -4.81
N ALA A 26 -19.89 -4.32 -5.64
CA ALA A 26 -20.88 -5.34 -5.33
C ALA A 26 -20.15 -6.60 -4.87
N PHE A 27 -20.48 -7.11 -3.68
CA PHE A 27 -19.87 -8.30 -3.11
C PHE A 27 -20.82 -9.48 -3.16
N ALA A 28 -20.30 -10.68 -3.44
CA ALA A 28 -21.03 -11.92 -3.29
C ALA A 28 -21.38 -12.16 -1.83
N ARG A 29 -22.43 -12.95 -1.57
CA ARG A 29 -22.87 -13.27 -0.20
C ARG A 29 -21.78 -13.92 0.64
N GLU A 30 -20.95 -14.75 0.01
CA GLU A 30 -19.84 -15.50 0.61
C GLU A 30 -18.48 -14.77 0.48
N ALA A 31 -18.50 -13.50 0.09
CA ALA A 31 -17.26 -12.74 -0.09
C ALA A 31 -16.52 -12.56 1.24
N VAL A 32 -15.19 -12.66 1.17
CA VAL A 32 -14.29 -12.54 2.32
C VAL A 32 -13.20 -11.55 2.01
N LEU A 33 -12.85 -10.71 2.98
CA LEU A 33 -11.69 -9.84 2.95
C LEU A 33 -10.54 -10.51 3.72
N TYR A 34 -9.46 -10.76 2.99
CA TYR A 34 -8.18 -11.20 3.53
C TYR A 34 -7.25 -10.01 3.69
N TYR A 35 -6.40 -10.01 4.72
CA TYR A 35 -5.45 -8.93 4.89
C TYR A 35 -4.10 -9.41 5.41
N ALA A 36 -3.04 -8.69 5.03
CA ALA A 36 -1.66 -9.03 5.35
C ALA A 36 -0.72 -7.80 5.29
N GLU A 37 0.54 -8.00 5.67
CA GLU A 37 1.61 -7.02 5.60
C GLU A 37 2.15 -6.83 4.18
N SER A 38 2.22 -7.91 3.39
CA SER A 38 2.87 -7.94 2.08
C SER A 38 1.92 -8.29 0.95
N ASN A 39 2.03 -7.59 -0.18
CA ASN A 39 1.32 -7.91 -1.42
C ASN A 39 1.64 -9.32 -1.96
N ALA A 40 2.75 -9.94 -1.60
CA ALA A 40 3.03 -11.32 -1.96
C ALA A 40 1.90 -12.28 -1.54
N LEU A 41 1.24 -12.00 -0.40
CA LEU A 41 0.13 -12.78 0.12
C LEU A 41 -1.20 -12.56 -0.63
N ALA A 42 -1.27 -11.62 -1.58
CA ALA A 42 -2.39 -11.55 -2.51
C ALA A 42 -2.53 -12.82 -3.35
N PHE A 43 -1.43 -13.60 -3.54
CA PHE A 43 -1.44 -14.89 -4.22
C PHE A 43 -1.61 -16.09 -3.26
N HIS A 44 -1.95 -15.86 -1.99
CA HIS A 44 -2.21 -16.94 -1.02
C HIS A 44 -3.30 -17.91 -1.53
N PRO A 45 -3.21 -19.24 -1.28
CA PRO A 45 -4.19 -20.22 -1.76
C PRO A 45 -5.65 -19.88 -1.48
N GLU A 46 -5.96 -19.31 -0.31
CA GLU A 46 -7.33 -18.90 0.04
C GLU A 46 -7.79 -17.67 -0.78
N VAL A 47 -6.89 -16.75 -1.11
CA VAL A 47 -7.21 -15.56 -1.91
C VAL A 47 -7.39 -15.90 -3.38
N ARG A 48 -6.48 -16.69 -3.96
CA ARG A 48 -6.44 -17.00 -5.39
C ARG A 48 -7.43 -18.04 -5.88
N ARG A 49 -8.15 -18.71 -4.98
CA ARG A 49 -9.08 -19.80 -5.34
C ARG A 49 -10.19 -19.33 -6.26
N GLY A 50 -10.24 -19.85 -7.50
CA GLY A 50 -11.29 -19.56 -8.48
C GLY A 50 -11.28 -18.14 -9.03
N VAL A 51 -10.15 -17.43 -8.93
CA VAL A 51 -10.01 -16.06 -9.44
C VAL A 51 -9.78 -16.11 -10.96
N GLU A 52 -10.68 -15.49 -11.73
CA GLU A 52 -10.59 -15.34 -13.18
C GLU A 52 -10.17 -13.93 -13.60
N GLU A 53 -10.37 -12.95 -12.73
CA GLU A 53 -9.98 -11.57 -12.96
C GLU A 53 -9.51 -10.90 -11.68
N VAL A 54 -8.44 -10.10 -11.77
CA VAL A 54 -7.85 -9.35 -10.66
C VAL A 54 -7.98 -7.86 -10.93
N PHE A 55 -8.52 -7.14 -9.95
CA PHE A 55 -8.60 -5.68 -9.92
C PHE A 55 -7.67 -5.18 -8.81
N LEU A 56 -6.57 -4.56 -9.19
CA LEU A 56 -5.61 -3.96 -8.26
C LEU A 56 -5.83 -2.45 -8.21
N PHE A 57 -6.04 -1.92 -7.02
CA PHE A 57 -6.06 -0.47 -6.73
C PHE A 57 -4.76 -0.11 -6.02
N ASP A 58 -3.78 0.35 -6.77
CA ASP A 58 -2.43 0.63 -6.24
C ASP A 58 -1.72 1.69 -7.09
N ALA A 59 -0.67 2.26 -6.55
CA ALA A 59 0.25 3.12 -7.28
C ALA A 59 1.24 2.36 -8.18
N HIS A 60 1.20 1.02 -8.16
CA HIS A 60 2.09 0.11 -8.88
C HIS A 60 1.29 -1.03 -9.53
N HIS A 61 1.80 -1.58 -10.63
CA HIS A 61 1.12 -2.69 -11.31
C HIS A 61 1.46 -4.08 -10.74
N ASP A 62 2.47 -4.23 -9.90
CA ASP A 62 2.93 -5.49 -9.29
C ASP A 62 3.02 -6.68 -10.26
N ALA A 63 3.33 -6.38 -11.53
CA ALA A 63 3.43 -7.35 -12.62
C ALA A 63 4.89 -7.55 -13.09
N GLY A 64 5.82 -7.50 -12.15
CA GLY A 64 7.23 -7.84 -12.32
C GLY A 64 8.12 -6.66 -12.68
N TYR A 65 8.76 -6.07 -11.68
CA TYR A 65 9.77 -5.02 -11.82
C TYR A 65 11.20 -5.58 -11.91
N ARG A 66 11.44 -6.72 -11.27
CA ARG A 66 12.72 -7.42 -11.18
C ARG A 66 12.66 -8.76 -11.92
N PRO A 67 13.78 -9.47 -12.12
CA PRO A 67 13.74 -10.85 -12.57
C PRO A 67 12.79 -11.68 -11.71
N LEU A 68 11.93 -12.48 -12.35
CA LEU A 68 10.91 -13.26 -11.66
C LEU A 68 11.55 -14.40 -10.89
N GLY A 69 11.14 -14.58 -9.64
CA GLY A 69 11.46 -15.73 -8.81
C GLY A 69 10.52 -16.92 -9.07
N GLU A 70 10.73 -17.98 -8.30
CA GLU A 70 9.84 -19.15 -8.28
C GLU A 70 8.59 -18.89 -7.44
N GLU A 71 8.71 -18.07 -6.39
CA GLU A 71 7.65 -17.70 -5.47
C GLU A 71 7.20 -16.23 -5.69
N PRO A 72 5.92 -15.91 -5.44
CA PRO A 72 5.42 -14.55 -5.57
C PRO A 72 6.11 -13.60 -4.58
N ALA A 73 6.52 -12.44 -5.08
CA ALA A 73 7.00 -11.32 -4.29
C ALA A 73 5.99 -10.16 -4.30
N CYS A 74 6.23 -9.14 -3.49
CA CYS A 74 5.33 -7.99 -3.36
C CYS A 74 5.20 -7.15 -4.65
N ASP A 75 6.11 -7.32 -5.59
CA ASP A 75 6.22 -6.56 -6.83
C ASP A 75 6.00 -7.40 -8.09
N ASP A 76 5.59 -8.68 -7.96
CA ASP A 76 5.40 -9.56 -9.11
C ASP A 76 4.22 -10.57 -8.97
N TRP A 77 3.47 -10.54 -7.89
CA TRP A 77 2.38 -11.49 -7.63
C TRP A 77 1.30 -11.51 -8.72
N MET A 78 1.09 -10.42 -9.44
CA MET A 78 0.17 -10.34 -10.59
C MET A 78 0.60 -11.30 -11.72
N VAL A 79 1.91 -11.52 -11.92
CA VAL A 79 2.42 -12.46 -12.92
C VAL A 79 1.95 -13.89 -12.65
N PHE A 80 1.87 -14.26 -11.38
CA PHE A 80 1.42 -15.60 -10.97
C PHE A 80 -0.07 -15.81 -11.23
N TYR A 81 -0.90 -14.77 -11.08
CA TYR A 81 -2.30 -14.82 -11.51
C TYR A 81 -2.43 -14.95 -13.02
N HIS A 82 -1.62 -14.22 -13.79
CA HIS A 82 -1.60 -14.36 -15.25
C HIS A 82 -1.26 -15.80 -15.68
N ARG A 83 -0.29 -16.45 -15.01
CA ARG A 83 0.06 -17.87 -15.27
C ARG A 83 -1.09 -18.83 -15.01
N LEU A 84 -2.04 -18.47 -14.16
CA LEU A 84 -3.29 -19.22 -13.94
C LEU A 84 -4.40 -18.85 -14.94
N GLY A 85 -4.13 -17.97 -15.89
CA GLY A 85 -5.10 -17.54 -16.91
C GLY A 85 -6.01 -16.39 -16.47
N ALA A 86 -5.77 -15.77 -15.33
CA ALA A 86 -6.57 -14.63 -14.87
C ALA A 86 -6.31 -13.38 -15.71
N ARG A 87 -7.36 -12.59 -15.96
CA ARG A 87 -7.26 -11.24 -16.52
C ARG A 87 -6.81 -10.29 -15.42
N LEU A 88 -5.94 -9.33 -15.79
CA LEU A 88 -5.34 -8.40 -14.85
C LEU A 88 -5.70 -6.96 -15.20
N ARG A 89 -6.16 -6.22 -14.19
CA ARG A 89 -6.47 -4.79 -14.31
C ARG A 89 -5.91 -4.02 -13.12
N VAL A 90 -5.30 -2.87 -13.40
CA VAL A 90 -4.79 -1.95 -12.38
C VAL A 90 -5.48 -0.61 -12.51
N TYR A 91 -5.98 -0.11 -11.40
CA TYR A 91 -6.50 1.23 -11.24
C TYR A 91 -5.52 2.08 -10.44
N TYR A 92 -4.86 2.99 -11.14
CA TYR A 92 -3.92 3.94 -10.52
C TYR A 92 -4.66 5.08 -9.85
N PRO A 93 -4.19 5.55 -8.69
CA PRO A 93 -4.73 6.77 -8.10
C PRO A 93 -4.48 7.98 -9.03
N PRO A 94 -5.37 9.00 -9.07
CA PRO A 94 -5.29 10.13 -10.01
C PRO A 94 -3.98 10.94 -9.94
N TRP A 95 -3.27 10.88 -8.82
CA TRP A 95 -1.99 11.58 -8.64
C TRP A 95 -0.79 10.80 -9.18
N ARG A 96 -0.98 9.53 -9.59
CA ARG A 96 0.11 8.67 -10.08
C ARG A 96 0.36 8.91 -11.57
N ASP A 97 1.58 9.28 -11.92
CA ASP A 97 2.05 9.27 -13.30
C ASP A 97 2.53 7.85 -13.65
N ALA A 98 1.68 7.08 -14.32
CA ALA A 98 1.98 5.71 -14.73
C ALA A 98 3.06 5.62 -15.81
N SER A 99 3.37 6.72 -16.52
CA SER A 99 4.42 6.75 -17.55
C SER A 99 5.83 6.58 -16.97
N LEU A 100 5.99 6.83 -15.66
CA LEU A 100 7.25 6.65 -14.94
C LEU A 100 7.48 5.22 -14.44
N GLU A 101 6.53 4.34 -14.70
CA GLU A 101 6.58 2.94 -14.28
C GLU A 101 7.12 2.06 -15.42
N PRO A 102 8.00 1.08 -15.14
CA PRO A 102 8.43 0.11 -16.14
C PRO A 102 7.24 -0.65 -16.74
N GLU A 103 7.38 -1.14 -17.97
CA GLU A 103 6.35 -1.95 -18.57
C GLU A 103 6.17 -3.29 -17.82
N PRO A 104 4.92 -3.73 -17.59
CA PRO A 104 4.63 -4.99 -16.95
C PRO A 104 5.12 -6.17 -17.81
N LYS A 105 5.57 -7.24 -17.17
CA LYS A 105 6.06 -8.45 -17.86
C LYS A 105 4.97 -9.34 -18.43
N VAL A 106 3.72 -9.05 -18.11
CA VAL A 106 2.54 -9.75 -18.60
C VAL A 106 1.46 -8.72 -18.98
N PRO A 107 0.51 -9.07 -19.85
CA PRO A 107 -0.59 -8.17 -20.20
C PRO A 107 -1.39 -7.72 -18.96
N VAL A 108 -1.48 -6.41 -18.75
CA VAL A 108 -2.24 -5.77 -17.68
C VAL A 108 -2.98 -4.57 -18.27
N ALA A 109 -4.29 -4.51 -18.10
CA ALA A 109 -5.05 -3.30 -18.38
C ALA A 109 -4.73 -2.25 -17.30
N ARG A 110 -4.24 -1.07 -17.71
CA ARG A 110 -3.82 -0.01 -16.79
C ARG A 110 -4.67 1.24 -17.02
N GLU A 111 -5.36 1.69 -16.00
CA GLU A 111 -6.29 2.82 -16.06
C GLU A 111 -6.11 3.71 -14.84
N VAL A 112 -6.46 4.98 -14.96
CA VAL A 112 -6.61 5.86 -13.80
C VAL A 112 -7.96 5.52 -13.15
N ASP A 113 -7.99 5.39 -11.82
CA ASP A 113 -9.21 5.11 -11.08
C ASP A 113 -10.26 6.23 -11.32
N PRO A 114 -11.39 5.93 -11.94
CA PRO A 114 -12.44 6.92 -12.21
C PRO A 114 -13.22 7.34 -10.94
N GLY A 115 -13.00 6.69 -9.78
CA GLY A 115 -13.70 7.00 -8.54
C GLY A 115 -15.16 6.53 -8.48
N GLY A 116 -15.70 5.99 -9.60
CA GLY A 116 -17.07 5.53 -9.69
C GLY A 116 -17.28 4.07 -9.26
N ARG A 117 -18.48 3.54 -9.53
CA ARG A 117 -18.83 2.13 -9.31
C ARG A 117 -17.94 1.23 -10.17
N VAL A 118 -17.44 0.17 -9.56
CA VAL A 118 -16.66 -0.87 -10.25
C VAL A 118 -17.59 -1.98 -10.69
N GLU A 119 -17.54 -2.36 -11.96
CA GLU A 119 -18.38 -3.43 -12.50
C GLU A 119 -17.91 -4.80 -12.02
N GLY A 120 -18.87 -5.69 -11.83
CA GLY A 120 -18.64 -7.06 -11.41
C GLY A 120 -19.13 -7.35 -9.98
N VAL A 121 -19.05 -8.62 -9.62
CA VAL A 121 -19.36 -9.13 -8.27
C VAL A 121 -18.11 -9.76 -7.70
N PHE A 122 -17.64 -9.24 -6.57
CA PHE A 122 -16.35 -9.62 -5.98
C PHE A 122 -16.54 -10.70 -4.91
N HIS A 123 -15.79 -11.79 -5.03
CA HIS A 123 -15.85 -12.95 -4.12
C HIS A 123 -14.67 -12.96 -3.14
N ARG A 124 -13.55 -12.36 -3.52
CA ARG A 124 -12.33 -12.27 -2.72
C ARG A 124 -11.81 -10.85 -2.76
N VAL A 125 -11.49 -10.35 -1.59
CA VAL A 125 -10.83 -9.06 -1.43
C VAL A 125 -9.54 -9.30 -0.67
N PHE A 126 -8.45 -8.65 -1.08
CA PHE A 126 -7.20 -8.67 -0.36
C PHE A 126 -6.78 -7.24 -0.05
N LEU A 127 -6.44 -6.97 1.19
CA LEU A 127 -5.97 -5.68 1.66
C LEU A 127 -4.55 -5.80 2.21
N CYS A 128 -3.62 -5.03 1.66
CA CYS A 128 -2.24 -5.00 2.09
C CYS A 128 -1.93 -3.75 2.92
N ARG A 129 -1.30 -3.91 4.09
CA ARG A 129 -0.76 -2.78 4.85
C ARG A 129 0.48 -2.19 4.21
N SER A 130 1.24 -3.00 3.47
CA SER A 130 2.46 -2.59 2.76
C SER A 130 3.50 -1.91 3.65
N GLY A 131 3.77 -2.49 4.81
CA GLY A 131 4.54 -1.84 5.88
C GLY A 131 5.99 -1.51 5.55
N ALA A 132 6.56 -2.12 4.50
CA ALA A 132 7.86 -1.73 3.97
C ALA A 132 7.83 -0.33 3.31
N TRP A 133 6.66 0.08 2.78
CA TRP A 133 6.46 1.32 2.02
C TRP A 133 5.60 2.34 2.79
N VAL A 134 4.54 1.88 3.44
CA VAL A 134 3.62 2.70 4.22
C VAL A 134 4.18 2.94 5.62
N PRO A 135 4.27 4.19 6.07
CA PRO A 135 4.87 4.51 7.37
C PRO A 135 3.97 4.12 8.55
N PRO A 136 4.54 3.88 9.75
CA PRO A 136 3.78 3.43 10.92
C PRO A 136 2.67 4.40 11.38
N TRP A 137 2.80 5.70 11.14
CA TRP A 137 1.75 6.66 11.51
C TRP A 137 0.49 6.57 10.64
N ALA A 138 0.54 5.81 9.55
CA ALA A 138 -0.64 5.52 8.71
C ALA A 138 -1.41 4.28 9.19
N ASP A 139 -0.89 3.50 10.14
CA ASP A 139 -1.57 2.30 10.66
C ASP A 139 -2.99 2.57 11.17
N PRO A 140 -3.29 3.66 11.91
CA PRO A 140 -4.67 3.94 12.30
C PRO A 140 -5.62 4.07 11.10
N GLY A 141 -5.17 4.69 10.00
CA GLY A 141 -5.94 4.78 8.76
C GLY A 141 -6.15 3.43 8.10
N PHE A 142 -5.12 2.57 8.05
CA PHE A 142 -5.26 1.22 7.52
C PHE A 142 -6.30 0.40 8.31
N PHE A 143 -6.24 0.42 9.64
CA PHE A 143 -7.19 -0.32 10.46
C PHE A 143 -8.61 0.26 10.40
N ALA A 144 -8.77 1.58 10.33
CA ALA A 144 -10.06 2.20 10.11
C ALA A 144 -10.66 1.77 8.76
N PHE A 145 -9.88 1.81 7.69
CA PHE A 145 -10.30 1.36 6.36
C PHE A 145 -10.67 -0.12 6.33
N LEU A 146 -9.91 -0.97 7.04
CA LEU A 146 -10.21 -2.39 7.20
C LEU A 146 -11.53 -2.59 7.95
N GLU A 147 -11.78 -1.83 9.03
CA GLU A 147 -13.01 -1.95 9.83
C GLU A 147 -14.27 -1.51 9.06
N GLU A 148 -14.16 -0.49 8.21
CA GLU A 148 -15.26 -0.02 7.37
C GLU A 148 -15.69 -1.03 6.28
N ALA A 149 -14.85 -2.01 5.96
CA ALA A 149 -15.20 -3.02 4.95
C ALA A 149 -16.40 -3.86 5.41
N PRO A 150 -17.47 -3.97 4.57
CA PRO A 150 -18.70 -4.67 4.91
C PRO A 150 -18.58 -6.19 4.70
N LEU A 151 -17.43 -6.78 4.99
CA LEU A 151 -17.11 -8.18 4.72
C LEU A 151 -16.55 -8.87 5.97
N PRO A 152 -16.74 -10.19 6.11
CA PRO A 152 -15.95 -10.99 7.05
C PRO A 152 -14.47 -10.82 6.78
N LYS A 153 -13.67 -10.66 7.83
CA LYS A 153 -12.25 -10.33 7.79
C LYS A 153 -11.40 -11.51 8.25
N VAL A 154 -10.38 -11.88 7.48
CA VAL A 154 -9.46 -12.97 7.79
C VAL A 154 -8.02 -12.47 7.68
N ALA A 155 -7.29 -12.47 8.79
CA ALA A 155 -5.86 -12.20 8.79
C ALA A 155 -5.10 -13.41 8.23
N LEU A 156 -4.27 -13.20 7.22
CA LEU A 156 -3.35 -14.24 6.73
C LEU A 156 -2.08 -14.33 7.58
N GLU A 157 -1.79 -13.27 8.30
CA GLU A 157 -0.69 -13.19 9.27
C GLU A 157 -1.04 -12.21 10.39
N ALA A 158 -0.33 -12.26 11.50
CA ALA A 158 -0.51 -11.30 12.60
C ALA A 158 -0.06 -9.90 12.18
N LEU A 159 -0.92 -8.91 12.31
CA LEU A 159 -0.65 -7.51 12.00
C LEU A 159 -0.78 -6.63 13.25
N PRO A 160 0.17 -6.68 14.19
CA PRO A 160 0.15 -5.76 15.30
C PRO A 160 0.36 -4.32 14.82
N PRO A 161 -0.25 -3.31 15.48
CA PRO A 161 0.08 -1.92 15.23
C PRO A 161 1.57 -1.69 15.40
N ARG A 162 2.18 -0.96 14.47
CA ARG A 162 3.62 -0.63 14.56
C ARG A 162 3.82 0.53 15.53
N PRO A 163 4.78 0.45 16.45
CA PRO A 163 5.01 1.51 17.42
C PRO A 163 5.42 2.80 16.71
N PHE A 164 4.69 3.88 17.00
CA PHE A 164 5.00 5.22 16.51
C PHE A 164 4.69 6.25 17.58
N SER A 165 5.64 7.11 17.89
CA SER A 165 5.46 8.24 18.81
C SER A 165 5.91 9.54 18.13
N LEU A 166 4.94 10.39 17.80
CA LEU A 166 5.22 11.72 17.27
C LEU A 166 6.04 12.57 18.25
N GLU A 167 5.76 12.47 19.54
CA GLU A 167 6.48 13.21 20.58
C GLU A 167 7.93 12.77 20.72
N ALA A 168 8.20 11.46 20.68
CA ALA A 168 9.57 10.95 20.66
C ALA A 168 10.32 11.43 19.40
N LEU A 169 9.65 11.45 18.25
CA LEU A 169 10.22 11.94 17.01
C LEU A 169 10.51 13.44 17.05
N LYS A 170 9.59 14.26 17.57
CA LYS A 170 9.81 15.71 17.74
C LYS A 170 10.99 16.01 18.67
N ARG A 171 11.13 15.27 19.77
CA ARG A 171 12.29 15.38 20.68
C ARG A 171 13.60 15.07 19.94
N ARG A 172 13.60 14.01 19.13
CA ARG A 172 14.78 13.65 18.31
C ARG A 172 15.13 14.75 17.30
N VAL A 173 14.15 15.31 16.59
CA VAL A 173 14.33 16.44 15.66
C VAL A 173 14.94 17.65 16.38
N ALA A 174 14.44 17.99 17.57
CA ALA A 174 14.96 19.09 18.37
C ALA A 174 16.42 18.87 18.76
N LEU A 175 16.79 17.66 19.17
CA LEU A 175 18.18 17.29 19.54
C LEU A 175 19.12 17.33 18.33
N GLU A 176 18.71 16.74 17.19
CA GLU A 176 19.50 16.77 15.95
C GLU A 176 19.65 18.19 15.42
N GLY A 177 18.60 19.00 15.43
CA GLY A 177 18.64 20.42 15.03
C GLY A 177 19.52 21.27 15.96
N PHE A 178 19.58 20.94 17.25
CA PHE A 178 20.53 21.57 18.18
C PHE A 178 21.98 21.19 17.87
N GLY A 179 22.23 19.91 17.62
CA GLY A 179 23.57 19.40 17.27
C GLY A 179 24.11 20.02 15.98
N LEU A 180 23.30 20.14 14.94
CA LEU A 180 23.67 20.78 13.69
C LEU A 180 24.04 22.26 13.89
N ARG A 181 23.20 23.04 14.59
CA ARG A 181 23.48 24.45 14.90
C ARG A 181 24.72 24.63 15.78
N PHE A 182 24.96 23.70 16.69
CA PHE A 182 26.16 23.72 17.52
C PHE A 182 27.42 23.48 16.69
N MET A 183 27.41 22.52 15.78
CA MET A 183 28.54 22.25 14.86
C MET A 183 28.82 23.41 13.90
N GLU A 184 27.78 24.08 13.39
CA GLU A 184 27.95 25.28 12.55
C GLU A 184 28.61 26.43 13.32
N ARG A 185 28.22 26.65 14.58
CA ARG A 185 28.85 27.66 15.46
C ARG A 185 30.31 27.35 15.77
N LEU A 186 30.67 26.08 15.92
CA LEU A 186 32.05 25.67 16.12
C LEU A 186 32.91 25.93 14.86
N LYS A 187 32.37 25.61 13.69
CA LYS A 187 33.07 25.88 12.39
C LYS A 187 33.24 27.38 12.13
N GLY A 188 32.24 28.20 12.46
CA GLY A 188 32.30 29.63 12.30
C GLY A 188 33.22 30.38 13.33
N ARG A 189 33.72 29.69 14.36
CA ARG A 189 34.71 30.24 15.32
C ARG A 189 36.14 29.81 15.03
N ALA A 190 36.34 28.92 14.07
CA ALA A 190 37.67 28.40 13.68
C ALA A 190 38.22 29.07 12.39
N GLY A 191 37.54 30.09 11.88
CA GLY A 191 37.98 31.01 10.83
C GLY A 191 38.03 32.46 11.34
#